data_5cd0f4c2c37d433d815548a8496cbc91
#
_entry.id   5cd0f4c2c37d433d815548a8496cbc91
#
_cell.length_a   1.000
_cell.length_b   1.000
_cell.length_c   1.000
_cell.angle_alpha   90.00
_cell.angle_beta   90.00
_cell.angle_gamma   90.00
#
_symmetry.space_group_name_H-M   'P 1'
#
loop_
_entity.id
_entity.type
_entity.pdbx_description
1 polymer ?
#
loop_
_entity_poly.entity_id
_entity_poly.type
_entity_poly.pdbx_seq_one_letter_code
_entity_poly.pdbx_strand_id
1 'polypeptide(L)'
;AKLIPMGSQGFPMTITRALEIEPDLAKLHKQDSESREVIELAKKIEGRVRHLGVHAAGVVIAPAPLLDFVPIQLDPKSGKYITQYEMHSVGEDGVGLLKFDFLGIKNLSILADAVKRVKKIRDIDIDIENVPLDDSKTFAMLAAGQTMGLFQLNGSGMTAFLKQLKPSSIHDINAMVALYRPGPMESIPQYIERKHNGSLVTYLDPRMRTILDR
;
A
#
# COMPACT_ATOMS: atom_id res chain seq x y z
N ALA A 1 6.13 0.72 -23.52
CA ALA A 1 5.97 0.38 -22.10
C ALA A 1 5.13 1.44 -21.34
N LYS A 2 5.43 2.75 -21.50
CA LYS A 2 4.70 3.82 -20.77
C LYS A 2 3.20 3.92 -21.12
N LEU A 3 2.78 3.39 -22.23
CA LEU A 3 1.38 3.36 -22.66
C LEU A 3 0.59 2.19 -22.05
N ILE A 4 1.25 1.25 -21.37
CA ILE A 4 0.54 0.16 -20.70
C ILE A 4 0.04 0.67 -19.36
N PRO A 5 -1.29 0.69 -19.11
CA PRO A 5 -1.85 1.15 -17.85
C PRO A 5 -1.40 0.28 -16.67
N MET A 6 -1.40 0.85 -15.49
CA MET A 6 -1.19 0.07 -14.26
C MET A 6 -2.36 -0.88 -14.05
N GLY A 7 -2.09 -2.07 -13.55
CA GLY A 7 -3.15 -2.99 -13.13
C GLY A 7 -3.95 -2.43 -11.94
N SER A 8 -5.16 -2.90 -11.74
CA SER A 8 -6.05 -2.50 -10.65
C SER A 8 -6.25 -3.65 -9.65
N GLN A 9 -6.47 -3.31 -8.40
CA GLN A 9 -6.84 -4.26 -7.33
C GLN A 9 -5.88 -5.46 -7.16
N GLY A 10 -4.57 -5.26 -7.42
CA GLY A 10 -3.58 -6.35 -7.31
C GLY A 10 -3.46 -7.26 -8.53
N PHE A 11 -4.31 -7.08 -9.55
CA PHE A 11 -4.19 -7.80 -10.81
C PHE A 11 -3.30 -7.03 -11.78
N PRO A 12 -2.22 -7.65 -12.31
CA PRO A 12 -1.39 -7.00 -13.31
C PRO A 12 -2.17 -6.79 -14.62
N MET A 13 -1.92 -5.67 -15.29
CA MET A 13 -2.43 -5.43 -16.63
C MET A 13 -1.72 -6.35 -17.62
N THR A 14 -2.48 -7.15 -18.37
CA THR A 14 -1.91 -7.94 -19.46
C THR A 14 -1.74 -7.08 -20.72
N ILE A 15 -0.76 -7.42 -21.56
CA ILE A 15 -0.51 -6.72 -22.83
C ILE A 15 -1.73 -6.80 -23.73
N THR A 16 -2.40 -7.95 -23.77
CA THR A 16 -3.63 -8.14 -24.56
C THR A 16 -4.72 -7.19 -24.10
N ARG A 17 -4.96 -7.13 -22.79
CA ARG A 17 -5.96 -6.21 -22.23
C ARG A 17 -5.60 -4.74 -22.43
N ALA A 18 -4.33 -4.41 -22.31
CA ALA A 18 -3.84 -3.04 -22.57
C ALA A 18 -4.08 -2.62 -24.03
N LEU A 19 -3.90 -3.52 -25.00
CA LEU A 19 -4.18 -3.26 -26.42
C LEU A 19 -5.69 -3.03 -26.69
N GLU A 20 -6.58 -3.62 -25.88
CA GLU A 20 -8.02 -3.43 -26.01
C GLU A 20 -8.49 -2.08 -25.49
N ILE A 21 -7.92 -1.62 -24.35
CA ILE A 21 -8.43 -0.46 -23.60
C ILE A 21 -7.65 0.82 -23.88
N GLU A 22 -6.40 0.74 -24.41
CA GLU A 22 -5.54 1.88 -24.64
C GLU A 22 -5.42 2.17 -26.15
N PRO A 23 -6.14 3.18 -26.66
CA PRO A 23 -6.19 3.46 -28.09
C PRO A 23 -4.82 3.80 -28.69
N ASP A 24 -3.97 4.51 -27.96
CA ASP A 24 -2.64 4.90 -28.46
C ASP A 24 -1.70 3.70 -28.59
N LEU A 25 -1.79 2.74 -27.64
CA LEU A 25 -1.05 1.49 -27.74
C LEU A 25 -1.54 0.64 -28.93
N ALA A 26 -2.86 0.55 -29.11
CA ALA A 26 -3.47 -0.17 -30.23
C ALA A 26 -3.08 0.46 -31.58
N LYS A 27 -3.06 1.79 -31.67
CA LYS A 27 -2.63 2.51 -32.86
C LYS A 27 -1.14 2.26 -33.15
N LEU A 28 -0.28 2.35 -32.16
CA LEU A 28 1.15 2.08 -32.29
C LEU A 28 1.38 0.64 -32.80
N HIS A 29 0.70 -0.35 -32.21
CA HIS A 29 0.78 -1.74 -32.61
C HIS A 29 0.36 -1.97 -34.07
N LYS A 30 -0.63 -1.20 -34.59
CA LYS A 30 -1.11 -1.32 -35.97
C LYS A 30 -0.20 -0.62 -36.97
N GLN A 31 0.38 0.53 -36.62
CA GLN A 31 1.05 1.43 -37.56
C GLN A 31 2.56 1.28 -37.60
N ASP A 32 3.19 0.82 -36.52
CA ASP A 32 4.63 0.68 -36.40
C ASP A 32 5.04 -0.80 -36.31
N SER A 33 5.79 -1.25 -37.32
CA SER A 33 6.20 -2.66 -37.44
C SER A 33 7.17 -3.08 -36.33
N GLU A 34 8.10 -2.22 -35.92
CA GLU A 34 9.07 -2.52 -34.88
C GLU A 34 8.36 -2.65 -33.52
N SER A 35 7.47 -1.71 -33.19
CA SER A 35 6.69 -1.78 -31.97
C SER A 35 5.77 -3.00 -31.94
N ARG A 36 5.20 -3.39 -33.09
CA ARG A 36 4.41 -4.61 -33.20
C ARG A 36 5.24 -5.84 -32.88
N GLU A 37 6.42 -5.97 -33.47
CA GLU A 37 7.31 -7.11 -33.22
C GLU A 37 7.68 -7.20 -31.74
N VAL A 38 8.07 -6.08 -31.10
CA VAL A 38 8.37 -6.03 -29.67
C VAL A 38 7.18 -6.44 -28.82
N ILE A 39 5.96 -5.97 -29.13
CA ILE A 39 4.75 -6.31 -28.40
C ILE A 39 4.42 -7.79 -28.53
N GLU A 40 4.51 -8.35 -29.74
CA GLU A 40 4.24 -9.77 -29.95
C GLU A 40 5.28 -10.69 -29.28
N LEU A 41 6.55 -10.28 -29.25
CA LEU A 41 7.58 -11.00 -28.49
C LEU A 41 7.30 -10.88 -26.97
N ALA A 42 6.92 -9.70 -26.49
CA ALA A 42 6.60 -9.49 -25.08
C ALA A 42 5.40 -10.35 -24.63
N LYS A 43 4.36 -10.51 -25.45
CA LYS A 43 3.24 -11.42 -25.18
C LYS A 43 3.68 -12.87 -24.97
N LYS A 44 4.69 -13.34 -25.70
CA LYS A 44 5.21 -14.71 -25.58
C LYS A 44 5.90 -15.00 -24.25
N ILE A 45 6.41 -13.96 -23.59
CA ILE A 45 7.12 -14.08 -22.31
C ILE A 45 6.31 -13.55 -21.13
N GLU A 46 5.17 -12.91 -21.40
CA GLU A 46 4.26 -12.40 -20.37
C GLU A 46 3.79 -13.56 -19.45
N GLY A 47 3.73 -13.31 -18.16
CA GLY A 47 3.33 -14.29 -17.15
C GLY A 47 4.42 -15.31 -16.77
N ARG A 48 5.59 -15.29 -17.42
CA ARG A 48 6.70 -16.16 -17.03
C ARG A 48 7.46 -15.61 -15.84
N VAL A 49 7.93 -16.50 -14.97
CA VAL A 49 8.75 -16.14 -13.80
C VAL A 49 10.06 -15.51 -14.28
N ARG A 50 10.32 -14.29 -13.83
CA ARG A 50 11.51 -13.52 -14.18
C ARG A 50 12.63 -13.67 -13.15
N HIS A 51 12.28 -13.64 -11.87
CA HIS A 51 13.23 -13.76 -10.76
C HIS A 51 12.51 -14.25 -9.50
N LEU A 52 13.31 -14.73 -8.56
CA LEU A 52 12.84 -15.12 -7.23
C LEU A 52 12.86 -13.89 -6.31
N GLY A 53 11.75 -13.65 -5.64
CA GLY A 53 11.64 -12.67 -4.56
C GLY A 53 11.32 -13.38 -3.26
N VAL A 54 11.91 -12.90 -2.16
CA VAL A 54 11.61 -13.40 -0.81
C VAL A 54 10.72 -12.41 -0.11
N HIS A 55 9.63 -12.88 0.50
CA HIS A 55 8.74 -12.03 1.29
C HIS A 55 9.50 -11.51 2.53
N ALA A 56 9.44 -10.21 2.77
CA ALA A 56 10.26 -9.55 3.81
C ALA A 56 9.88 -9.98 5.24
N ALA A 57 8.63 -10.40 5.45
CA ALA A 57 8.04 -10.63 6.76
C ALA A 57 7.32 -11.99 6.90
N GLY A 58 7.09 -12.69 5.79
CA GLY A 58 6.32 -13.94 5.77
C GLY A 58 7.08 -15.09 6.40
N VAL A 59 6.43 -15.78 7.33
CA VAL A 59 6.91 -17.03 7.94
C VAL A 59 5.85 -18.09 7.73
N VAL A 60 6.23 -19.20 7.10
CA VAL A 60 5.33 -20.34 6.89
C VAL A 60 5.43 -21.28 8.08
N ILE A 61 4.30 -21.67 8.61
CA ILE A 61 4.17 -22.62 9.74
C ILE A 61 3.47 -23.87 9.24
N ALA A 62 4.06 -25.03 9.52
CA ALA A 62 3.54 -26.35 9.19
C ALA A 62 3.42 -27.22 10.44
N PRO A 63 2.47 -28.17 10.49
CA PRO A 63 2.29 -29.07 11.64
C PRO A 63 3.34 -30.18 11.72
N ALA A 64 4.13 -30.40 10.65
CA ALA A 64 5.21 -31.37 10.53
C ALA A 64 6.37 -30.74 9.73
N PRO A 65 7.47 -31.44 9.48
CA PRO A 65 8.58 -30.92 8.69
C PRO A 65 8.10 -30.32 7.36
N LEU A 66 8.54 -29.10 7.04
CA LEU A 66 8.04 -28.33 5.89
C LEU A 66 8.25 -29.05 4.55
N LEU A 67 9.27 -29.90 4.46
CA LEU A 67 9.58 -30.74 3.28
C LEU A 67 8.50 -31.78 2.96
N ASP A 68 7.65 -32.13 3.92
CA ASP A 68 6.53 -33.06 3.70
C ASP A 68 5.37 -32.39 2.93
N PHE A 69 5.38 -31.05 2.85
CA PHE A 69 4.33 -30.25 2.23
C PHE A 69 4.78 -29.49 0.98
N VAL A 70 5.97 -28.89 1.03
CA VAL A 70 6.48 -28.03 -0.05
C VAL A 70 7.97 -28.20 -0.23
N PRO A 71 8.49 -28.09 -1.45
CA PRO A 71 9.92 -28.03 -1.69
C PRO A 71 10.48 -26.73 -1.11
N ILE A 72 11.67 -26.84 -0.51
CA ILE A 72 12.39 -25.69 0.05
C ILE A 72 13.74 -25.51 -0.65
N GLN A 73 14.29 -24.32 -0.55
CA GLN A 73 15.62 -23.98 -1.02
C GLN A 73 16.29 -22.98 -0.09
N LEU A 74 17.62 -22.91 -0.19
CA LEU A 74 18.38 -21.91 0.52
C LEU A 74 18.34 -20.60 -0.26
N ASP A 75 17.95 -19.49 0.38
CA ASP A 75 18.09 -18.17 -0.20
C ASP A 75 19.57 -17.72 -0.15
N PRO A 76 20.21 -17.48 -1.31
CA PRO A 76 21.64 -17.14 -1.34
C PRO A 76 21.99 -15.83 -0.63
N LYS A 77 21.00 -14.92 -0.49
CA LYS A 77 21.21 -13.59 0.10
C LYS A 77 21.13 -13.62 1.63
N SER A 78 20.16 -14.32 2.17
CA SER A 78 19.93 -14.35 3.62
C SER A 78 20.49 -15.59 4.31
N GLY A 79 20.83 -16.63 3.57
CA GLY A 79 21.23 -17.94 4.11
C GLY A 79 20.10 -18.69 4.81
N LYS A 80 18.85 -18.28 4.61
CA LYS A 80 17.67 -18.92 5.23
C LYS A 80 16.97 -19.86 4.25
N TYR A 81 16.29 -20.87 4.78
CA TYR A 81 15.42 -21.72 3.99
C TYR A 81 14.13 -20.96 3.65
N ILE A 82 13.71 -21.05 2.38
CA ILE A 82 12.49 -20.49 1.85
C ILE A 82 11.73 -21.55 1.04
N THR A 83 10.42 -21.41 0.93
CA THR A 83 9.61 -22.26 0.04
C THR A 83 9.91 -21.94 -1.41
N GLN A 84 9.91 -22.94 -2.29
CA GLN A 84 10.05 -22.73 -3.74
C GLN A 84 8.72 -22.29 -4.37
N TYR A 85 7.59 -22.64 -3.77
CA TYR A 85 6.29 -22.20 -4.24
C TYR A 85 6.05 -20.73 -3.87
N GLU A 86 5.31 -20.07 -4.74
CA GLU A 86 4.89 -18.71 -4.47
C GLU A 86 3.85 -18.65 -3.35
N MET A 87 3.63 -17.48 -2.77
CA MET A 87 2.90 -17.34 -1.50
C MET A 87 1.42 -17.78 -1.55
N HIS A 88 0.73 -17.65 -2.69
CA HIS A 88 -0.66 -18.10 -2.82
C HIS A 88 -0.74 -19.61 -2.91
N SER A 89 0.18 -20.23 -3.66
CA SER A 89 0.28 -21.70 -3.75
C SER A 89 0.67 -22.37 -2.44
N VAL A 90 1.35 -21.66 -1.53
CA VAL A 90 1.68 -22.17 -0.19
C VAL A 90 0.50 -22.02 0.77
N GLY A 91 -0.27 -20.94 0.63
CA GLY A 91 -1.37 -20.56 1.52
C GLY A 91 -2.68 -21.31 1.25
N GLU A 92 -3.75 -20.66 1.63
CA GLU A 92 -5.12 -21.21 1.66
C GLU A 92 -5.61 -21.69 0.29
N ASP A 93 -5.21 -21.02 -0.78
CA ASP A 93 -5.60 -21.35 -2.16
C ASP A 93 -4.80 -22.53 -2.76
N GLY A 94 -3.81 -23.05 -2.05
CA GLY A 94 -2.91 -24.11 -2.53
C GLY A 94 -2.71 -25.24 -1.51
N VAL A 95 -1.51 -25.33 -0.95
CA VAL A 95 -1.14 -26.40 0.00
C VAL A 95 -1.85 -26.25 1.35
N GLY A 96 -2.35 -25.07 1.67
CA GLY A 96 -3.10 -24.81 2.89
C GLY A 96 -2.25 -24.58 4.13
N LEU A 97 -0.97 -24.18 3.96
CA LEU A 97 -0.11 -23.87 5.08
C LEU A 97 -0.39 -22.46 5.62
N LEU A 98 -0.22 -22.30 6.91
CA LEU A 98 -0.40 -21.03 7.58
C LEU A 98 0.81 -20.10 7.33
N LYS A 99 0.55 -18.91 6.81
CA LYS A 99 1.56 -17.86 6.62
C LYS A 99 1.30 -16.71 7.59
N PHE A 100 2.27 -16.45 8.45
CA PHE A 100 2.29 -15.28 9.31
C PHE A 100 3.22 -14.20 8.77
N ASP A 101 2.78 -12.95 8.82
CA ASP A 101 3.58 -11.80 8.43
C ASP A 101 4.03 -11.03 9.69
N PHE A 102 5.33 -11.14 10.02
CA PHE A 102 5.95 -10.45 11.15
C PHE A 102 6.72 -9.22 10.66
N LEU A 103 5.99 -8.15 10.38
CA LEU A 103 6.60 -6.91 9.89
C LEU A 103 6.81 -5.92 11.03
N GLY A 104 8.06 -5.73 11.42
CA GLY A 104 8.43 -4.72 12.42
C GLY A 104 8.40 -3.31 11.85
N ILE A 105 8.02 -2.34 12.68
CA ILE A 105 8.00 -0.92 12.34
C ILE A 105 9.06 -0.19 13.16
N LYS A 106 10.15 0.26 12.52
CA LYS A 106 11.25 0.98 13.17
C LYS A 106 10.81 2.26 13.89
N ASN A 107 9.77 2.93 13.36
CA ASN A 107 9.26 4.15 13.96
C ASN A 107 8.67 3.94 15.37
N LEU A 108 8.14 2.77 15.68
CA LEU A 108 7.70 2.45 17.05
C LEU A 108 8.87 2.40 18.02
N SER A 109 10.01 1.84 17.59
CA SER A 109 11.23 1.84 18.41
C SER A 109 11.81 3.26 18.62
N ILE A 110 11.76 4.10 17.58
CA ILE A 110 12.16 5.50 17.66
C ILE A 110 11.27 6.26 18.66
N LEU A 111 9.97 6.05 18.59
CA LEU A 111 8.99 6.66 19.47
C LEU A 111 9.22 6.23 20.93
N ALA A 112 9.42 4.93 21.17
CA ALA A 112 9.73 4.40 22.49
C ALA A 112 11.04 4.98 23.07
N ASP A 113 12.08 5.14 22.25
CA ASP A 113 13.34 5.78 22.68
C ASP A 113 13.13 7.27 22.99
N ALA A 114 12.33 7.97 22.17
CA ALA A 114 12.00 9.38 22.43
C ALA A 114 11.28 9.56 23.77
N VAL A 115 10.30 8.73 24.10
CA VAL A 115 9.59 8.74 25.38
C VAL A 115 10.56 8.51 26.55
N LYS A 116 11.44 7.51 26.44
CA LYS A 116 12.48 7.25 27.46
C LYS A 116 13.41 8.45 27.68
N ARG A 117 13.80 9.13 26.59
CA ARG A 117 14.64 10.33 26.66
C ARG A 117 13.93 11.50 27.32
N VAL A 118 12.65 11.73 27.00
CA VAL A 118 11.83 12.77 27.63
C VAL A 118 11.71 12.50 29.12
N LYS A 119 11.41 11.26 29.53
CA LYS A 119 11.38 10.90 30.96
C LYS A 119 12.70 11.17 31.63
N LYS A 120 13.83 10.78 31.04
CA LYS A 120 15.16 10.96 31.61
C LYS A 120 15.56 12.45 31.75
N ILE A 121 15.21 13.30 30.78
CA ILE A 121 15.70 14.69 30.71
C ILE A 121 14.73 15.66 31.39
N ARG A 122 13.42 15.39 31.28
CA ARG A 122 12.37 16.31 31.73
C ARG A 122 11.58 15.79 32.93
N ASP A 123 11.79 14.53 33.32
CA ASP A 123 10.98 13.78 34.30
C ASP A 123 9.47 13.78 34.00
N ILE A 124 9.12 13.79 32.69
CA ILE A 124 7.74 13.74 32.21
C ILE A 124 7.46 12.32 31.68
N ASP A 125 6.43 11.69 32.22
CA ASP A 125 5.90 10.44 31.67
C ASP A 125 4.93 10.77 30.53
N ILE A 126 5.17 10.18 29.37
CA ILE A 126 4.28 10.29 28.21
C ILE A 126 3.63 8.92 27.97
N ASP A 127 2.33 8.88 28.07
CA ASP A 127 1.53 7.75 27.65
C ASP A 127 1.11 7.92 26.21
N ILE A 128 1.73 7.14 25.31
CA ILE A 128 1.51 7.24 23.87
C ILE A 128 0.11 6.72 23.47
N GLU A 129 -0.44 5.79 24.25
CA GLU A 129 -1.74 5.18 23.95
C GLU A 129 -2.91 6.13 24.29
N ASN A 130 -2.67 7.10 25.15
CA ASN A 130 -3.67 8.05 25.61
C ASN A 130 -3.37 9.51 25.21
N VAL A 131 -2.65 9.72 24.10
CA VAL A 131 -2.45 11.08 23.56
C VAL A 131 -3.77 11.66 23.02
N PRO A 132 -4.03 12.99 23.20
CA PRO A 132 -5.20 13.63 22.65
C PRO A 132 -5.27 13.48 21.11
N LEU A 133 -6.42 13.06 20.59
CA LEU A 133 -6.63 12.88 19.15
C LEU A 133 -7.33 14.09 18.50
N ASP A 134 -7.55 15.17 19.25
CA ASP A 134 -8.28 16.37 18.88
C ASP A 134 -7.44 17.66 18.98
N ASP A 135 -6.10 17.53 19.05
CA ASP A 135 -5.23 18.69 19.14
C ASP A 135 -5.26 19.56 17.89
N SER A 136 -5.91 20.72 18.00
CA SER A 136 -6.07 21.68 16.90
C SER A 136 -4.75 22.23 16.37
N LYS A 137 -3.70 22.33 17.20
CA LYS A 137 -2.38 22.80 16.77
C LYS A 137 -1.72 21.78 15.83
N THR A 138 -1.86 20.51 16.14
CA THR A 138 -1.39 19.41 15.27
C THR A 138 -2.09 19.45 13.91
N PHE A 139 -3.41 19.60 13.88
CA PHE A 139 -4.14 19.71 12.61
C PHE A 139 -3.78 20.97 11.82
N ALA A 140 -3.58 22.12 12.48
CA ALA A 140 -3.13 23.34 11.81
C ALA A 140 -1.71 23.16 11.21
N MET A 141 -0.81 22.52 11.91
CA MET A 141 0.54 22.17 11.43
C MET A 141 0.46 21.28 10.18
N LEU A 142 -0.38 20.24 10.19
CA LEU A 142 -0.59 19.35 9.05
C LEU A 142 -1.21 20.09 7.85
N ALA A 143 -2.21 20.94 8.09
CA ALA A 143 -2.85 21.77 7.07
C ALA A 143 -1.87 22.77 6.44
N ALA A 144 -0.91 23.28 7.20
CA ALA A 144 0.18 24.11 6.70
C ALA A 144 1.24 23.32 5.91
N GLY A 145 1.19 21.98 5.93
CA GLY A 145 2.15 21.11 5.26
C GLY A 145 3.50 21.02 5.99
N GLN A 146 3.53 21.28 7.28
CA GLN A 146 4.71 21.12 8.11
C GLN A 146 4.87 19.65 8.54
N THR A 147 5.15 18.80 7.56
CA THR A 147 5.13 17.33 7.71
C THR A 147 6.51 16.70 7.79
N MET A 148 7.58 17.49 7.81
CA MET A 148 8.94 16.98 7.86
C MET A 148 9.16 16.10 9.11
N GLY A 149 9.69 14.90 8.88
CA GLY A 149 9.96 13.94 9.96
C GLY A 149 8.74 13.15 10.46
N LEU A 150 7.54 13.44 9.98
CA LEU A 150 6.35 12.68 10.36
C LEU A 150 6.26 11.37 9.58
N PHE A 151 6.09 10.28 10.31
CA PHE A 151 5.96 8.96 9.71
C PHE A 151 4.77 8.90 8.73
N GLN A 152 5.00 8.36 7.54
CA GLN A 152 4.04 8.23 6.42
C GLN A 152 3.47 9.56 5.88
N LEU A 153 3.59 10.67 6.58
CA LEU A 153 3.01 11.95 6.17
C LEU A 153 4.03 12.91 5.51
N ASN A 154 5.32 12.59 5.54
CA ASN A 154 6.41 13.49 5.11
C ASN A 154 6.73 13.45 3.61
N GLY A 155 6.04 12.65 2.81
CA GLY A 155 6.22 12.61 1.35
C GLY A 155 5.64 13.85 0.68
N SER A 156 6.28 14.38 -0.37
CA SER A 156 5.84 15.60 -1.06
C SER A 156 4.39 15.51 -1.57
N GLY A 157 3.99 14.37 -2.13
CA GLY A 157 2.62 14.15 -2.59
C GLY A 157 1.61 14.10 -1.45
N MET A 158 1.91 13.39 -0.35
CA MET A 158 1.05 13.37 0.84
C MET A 158 0.92 14.78 1.44
N THR A 159 2.03 15.51 1.56
CA THR A 159 2.03 16.90 2.04
C THR A 159 1.15 17.81 1.19
N ALA A 160 1.18 17.64 -0.14
CA ALA A 160 0.33 18.43 -1.04
C ALA A 160 -1.16 18.13 -0.83
N PHE A 161 -1.53 16.87 -0.62
CA PHE A 161 -2.91 16.50 -0.30
C PHE A 161 -3.35 16.98 1.09
N LEU A 162 -2.50 16.91 2.10
CA LEU A 162 -2.81 17.42 3.45
C LEU A 162 -3.10 18.93 3.45
N LYS A 163 -2.36 19.71 2.64
CA LYS A 163 -2.65 21.15 2.45
C LYS A 163 -4.02 21.42 1.85
N GLN A 164 -4.45 20.57 0.91
CA GLN A 164 -5.77 20.68 0.27
C GLN A 164 -6.88 20.19 1.20
N LEU A 165 -6.65 19.07 1.89
CA LEU A 165 -7.60 18.46 2.80
C LEU A 165 -7.88 19.33 4.02
N LYS A 166 -6.87 20.05 4.54
CA LYS A 166 -6.95 20.84 5.78
C LYS A 166 -7.54 19.96 6.91
N PRO A 167 -6.84 18.93 7.35
CA PRO A 167 -7.37 17.97 8.31
C PRO A 167 -7.83 18.69 9.58
N SER A 168 -8.93 18.23 10.14
CA SER A 168 -9.56 18.76 11.37
C SER A 168 -9.88 17.67 12.39
N SER A 169 -9.67 16.41 12.01
CA SER A 169 -9.89 15.25 12.87
C SER A 169 -8.90 14.13 12.57
N ILE A 170 -8.79 13.19 13.49
CA ILE A 170 -7.98 11.98 13.28
C ILE A 170 -8.54 11.12 12.13
N HIS A 171 -9.85 11.19 11.89
CA HIS A 171 -10.49 10.46 10.79
C HIS A 171 -9.99 10.92 9.42
N ASP A 172 -9.69 12.21 9.28
CA ASP A 172 -9.09 12.74 8.04
C ASP A 172 -7.70 12.14 7.80
N ILE A 173 -6.91 11.98 8.85
CA ILE A 173 -5.58 11.39 8.76
C ILE A 173 -5.69 9.91 8.42
N ASN A 174 -6.60 9.19 9.06
CA ASN A 174 -6.86 7.77 8.78
C ASN A 174 -7.28 7.56 7.32
N ALA A 175 -8.19 8.41 6.81
CA ALA A 175 -8.61 8.35 5.42
C ALA A 175 -7.45 8.60 4.46
N MET A 176 -6.61 9.61 4.73
CA MET A 176 -5.46 9.91 3.89
C MET A 176 -4.45 8.77 3.87
N VAL A 177 -4.11 8.19 5.02
CA VAL A 177 -3.20 7.03 5.10
C VAL A 177 -3.77 5.83 4.36
N ALA A 178 -5.09 5.61 4.44
CA ALA A 178 -5.76 4.52 3.75
C ALA A 178 -5.83 4.72 2.23
N LEU A 179 -6.03 5.95 1.76
CA LEU A 179 -6.19 6.26 0.34
C LEU A 179 -4.85 6.49 -0.39
N TYR A 180 -3.79 6.93 0.31
CA TYR A 180 -2.51 7.26 -0.30
C TYR A 180 -1.69 6.01 -0.65
N ARG A 181 -2.17 5.25 -1.63
CA ARG A 181 -1.52 4.06 -2.19
C ARG A 181 -2.01 3.82 -3.62
N PRO A 182 -1.25 3.08 -4.46
CA PRO A 182 -1.67 2.78 -5.83
C PRO A 182 -3.09 2.19 -5.88
N GLY A 183 -3.92 2.71 -6.76
CA GLY A 183 -5.35 2.40 -6.89
C GLY A 183 -6.21 3.42 -6.14
N PRO A 184 -6.38 3.34 -4.83
CA PRO A 184 -7.26 4.25 -4.06
C PRO A 184 -6.87 5.73 -4.14
N MET A 185 -5.62 6.06 -4.47
CA MET A 185 -5.12 7.44 -4.56
C MET A 185 -5.93 8.32 -5.53
N GLU A 186 -6.49 7.72 -6.57
CA GLU A 186 -7.34 8.42 -7.54
C GLU A 186 -8.64 8.97 -6.91
N SER A 187 -9.06 8.43 -5.78
CA SER A 187 -10.25 8.89 -5.04
C SER A 187 -9.97 10.04 -4.06
N ILE A 188 -8.70 10.41 -3.82
CA ILE A 188 -8.35 11.47 -2.86
C ILE A 188 -8.97 12.83 -3.23
N PRO A 189 -8.96 13.30 -4.49
CA PRO A 189 -9.59 14.57 -4.84
C PRO A 189 -11.08 14.59 -4.49
N GLN A 190 -11.81 13.51 -4.77
CA GLN A 190 -13.22 13.38 -4.46
C GLN A 190 -13.47 13.36 -2.94
N TYR A 191 -12.59 12.70 -2.16
CA TYR A 191 -12.67 12.72 -0.71
C TYR A 191 -12.50 14.14 -0.16
N ILE A 192 -11.52 14.90 -0.66
CA ILE A 192 -11.26 16.29 -0.26
C ILE A 192 -12.47 17.18 -0.59
N GLU A 193 -13.03 17.05 -1.79
CA GLU A 193 -14.19 17.79 -2.21
C GLU A 193 -15.40 17.52 -1.30
N ARG A 194 -15.70 16.27 -1.01
CA ARG A 194 -16.78 15.87 -0.11
C ARG A 194 -16.58 16.34 1.33
N LYS A 195 -15.34 16.33 1.82
CA LYS A 195 -15.04 16.88 3.15
C LYS A 195 -15.37 18.38 3.23
N HIS A 196 -15.05 19.14 2.20
CA HIS A 196 -15.31 20.60 2.18
C HIS A 196 -16.75 20.94 1.81
N ASN A 197 -17.47 20.02 1.18
CA ASN A 197 -18.87 20.16 0.83
C ASN A 197 -19.66 18.89 1.13
N GLY A 198 -20.21 18.81 2.33
CA GLY A 198 -20.98 17.65 2.79
C GLY A 198 -22.22 17.31 1.95
N SER A 199 -22.73 18.28 1.14
CA SER A 199 -23.85 17.99 0.24
C SER A 199 -23.52 17.03 -0.90
N LEU A 200 -22.21 16.82 -1.17
CA LEU A 200 -21.72 15.88 -2.17
C LEU A 200 -21.56 14.44 -1.64
N VAL A 201 -21.78 14.23 -0.33
CA VAL A 201 -21.71 12.88 0.26
C VAL A 201 -22.96 12.11 -0.12
N THR A 202 -22.74 10.99 -0.81
CA THR A 202 -23.80 10.06 -1.22
C THR A 202 -23.48 8.66 -0.78
N TYR A 203 -24.49 7.88 -0.48
CA TYR A 203 -24.40 6.48 -0.10
C TYR A 203 -25.09 5.59 -1.13
N LEU A 204 -24.55 4.40 -1.39
CA LEU A 204 -25.18 3.42 -2.29
C LEU A 204 -26.56 2.99 -1.77
N ASP A 205 -26.71 2.91 -0.45
CA ASP A 205 -27.98 2.64 0.24
C ASP A 205 -28.10 3.60 1.43
N PRO A 206 -29.24 4.26 1.65
CA PRO A 206 -29.44 5.19 2.77
C PRO A 206 -29.15 4.60 4.16
N ARG A 207 -29.30 3.28 4.33
CA ARG A 207 -28.98 2.56 5.57
C ARG A 207 -27.50 2.59 5.92
N MET A 208 -26.63 2.75 4.93
CA MET A 208 -25.18 2.83 5.14
C MET A 208 -24.78 4.12 5.85
N ARG A 209 -25.61 5.15 5.80
CA ARG A 209 -25.34 6.42 6.45
C ARG A 209 -25.06 6.28 7.95
N THR A 210 -25.82 5.48 8.65
CA THR A 210 -25.66 5.28 10.10
C THR A 210 -24.33 4.64 10.50
N ILE A 211 -23.65 4.01 9.56
CA ILE A 211 -22.37 3.31 9.75
C ILE A 211 -21.21 4.13 9.18
N LEU A 212 -21.39 4.76 8.03
CA LEU A 212 -20.32 5.40 7.26
C LEU A 212 -20.27 6.92 7.44
N ASP A 213 -21.30 7.56 8.00
CA ASP A 213 -21.34 9.00 8.27
C ASP A 213 -20.55 9.29 9.57
N ARG A 214 -19.25 9.60 9.42
CA ARG A 214 -18.32 9.91 10.53
C ARG A 214 -17.53 11.16 10.26
#